data_b99031bc8ebe3a61a5960da16ca27899
#
_entry.id   b99031bc8ebe3a61a5960da16ca27899
#
_cell.length_a   1.000
_cell.length_b   1.000
_cell.length_c   1.000
_cell.angle_alpha   90.00
_cell.angle_beta   90.00
_cell.angle_gamma   90.00
#
_symmetry.space_group_name_H-M   'P 1'
#
loop_
_entity.id
_entity.type
_entity.pdbx_description
1 polymer ?
#
loop_
_entity_poly.entity_id
_entity_poly.type
_entity_poly.pdbx_seq_one_letter_code
_entity_poly.pdbx_strand_id
1 'polypeptide(L)'
;MGETINIWDSDLISASEDRPDVLWRSYSESKNEKVVSIPRLVEKNYDYLKKVYLAWIFELGEVRVEGKRVVEHLEISPGFSFWWMSLIPQKLNYSASPHITTAIRLLAFDLWARDKNVDSITLTSDDKALAECIEQWCLEREILFFWRFMASKKPSATIGRKIYKCLPNMVKALAQITRRIWTCWPLRGVGLDSWMRSNGEISFFSYLFNLDQTGDWQGEFKTRFWTKLPDELSKNDCKTNWLHIYIADPSHPTAKHAKAKLEDFNKMGRGEQTHTSLESFLSWPVTLRALKDWFGVLKFAKILEPVVSRVDAKGVHLWPLFKEEWYSSLSGDSSLSAILNFNLLKEAVGLLPKQRAGVYLYEQQAWELALIHCWRDEGHGLLVGAQHTSLLDWNLRNFHDPRNYERLDYN
;
A
#
# COMPACT_ATOMS: atom_id res chain seq x y z
N MET A 1 -19.83 15.98 39.18
CA MET A 1 -20.25 14.82 38.36
C MET A 1 -19.77 15.10 36.95
N GLY A 2 -18.97 14.20 36.40
CA GLY A 2 -18.53 14.30 35.02
C GLY A 2 -19.64 13.86 34.06
N GLU A 3 -19.35 13.98 32.77
CA GLU A 3 -20.30 13.71 31.70
C GLU A 3 -20.23 12.24 31.28
N THR A 4 -21.37 11.61 30.96
CA THR A 4 -21.42 10.30 30.28
C THR A 4 -21.52 10.52 28.79
N ILE A 5 -20.67 9.89 28.00
CA ILE A 5 -20.63 10.03 26.53
C ILE A 5 -21.07 8.70 25.88
N ASN A 6 -22.09 8.76 25.01
CA ASN A 6 -22.57 7.62 24.22
C ASN A 6 -22.07 7.77 22.75
N ILE A 7 -21.17 6.89 22.33
CA ILE A 7 -20.59 6.85 20.99
C ILE A 7 -21.36 5.81 20.16
N TRP A 8 -21.85 6.23 18.99
CA TRP A 8 -22.58 5.40 18.07
C TRP A 8 -21.81 5.18 16.76
N ASP A 9 -21.37 3.95 16.53
CA ASP A 9 -20.62 3.53 15.34
C ASP A 9 -21.53 2.79 14.35
N SER A 10 -22.58 3.43 13.87
CA SER A 10 -23.49 2.92 12.84
C SER A 10 -23.98 4.06 11.95
N ASP A 11 -24.25 3.74 10.68
CA ASP A 11 -24.89 4.66 9.74
C ASP A 11 -26.41 4.77 9.98
N LEU A 12 -26.99 3.82 10.71
CA LEU A 12 -28.40 3.78 11.05
C LEU A 12 -28.59 4.29 12.49
N ILE A 13 -29.20 5.44 12.65
CA ILE A 13 -29.66 5.92 13.95
C ILE A 13 -30.89 5.05 14.29
N SER A 14 -30.69 4.10 15.21
CA SER A 14 -31.81 3.35 15.77
C SER A 14 -32.69 4.28 16.60
N ALA A 15 -34.00 4.09 16.53
CA ALA A 15 -34.98 4.78 17.38
C ALA A 15 -34.94 4.29 18.85
N SER A 16 -33.80 3.79 19.33
CA SER A 16 -33.60 3.35 20.72
C SER A 16 -33.58 4.54 21.67
N GLU A 17 -33.95 4.30 22.92
CA GLU A 17 -34.08 5.31 23.99
C GLU A 17 -32.79 6.08 24.31
N ASP A 18 -31.61 5.53 23.98
CA ASP A 18 -30.31 6.16 24.18
C ASP A 18 -29.94 7.04 22.96
N ARG A 19 -30.12 8.34 23.08
CA ARG A 19 -29.66 9.30 22.05
C ARG A 19 -28.13 9.32 22.03
N PRO A 20 -27.49 9.19 20.83
CA PRO A 20 -26.04 9.30 20.74
C PRO A 20 -25.58 10.74 21.02
N ASP A 21 -24.52 10.88 21.81
CA ASP A 21 -23.82 12.15 22.01
C ASP A 21 -22.76 12.34 20.91
N VAL A 22 -22.22 11.22 20.38
CA VAL A 22 -21.18 11.19 19.36
C VAL A 22 -21.56 10.25 18.22
N LEU A 23 -21.60 10.79 17.00
CA LEU A 23 -21.76 10.04 15.76
C LEU A 23 -20.39 9.72 15.17
N TRP A 24 -20.03 8.42 15.14
CA TRP A 24 -18.71 7.99 14.69
C TRP A 24 -18.54 7.99 13.18
N ARG A 25 -19.59 7.57 12.43
CA ARG A 25 -19.55 7.48 10.96
C ARG A 25 -20.35 8.57 10.26
N SER A 26 -21.47 8.96 10.85
CA SER A 26 -22.42 9.84 10.20
C SER A 26 -21.98 11.30 10.28
N TYR A 27 -22.02 11.97 9.14
CA TYR A 27 -21.82 13.41 9.06
C TYR A 27 -23.10 14.15 9.49
N SER A 28 -22.96 15.17 10.32
CA SER A 28 -24.09 16.01 10.73
C SER A 28 -23.65 17.47 10.80
N GLU A 29 -24.40 18.33 10.14
CA GLU A 29 -24.27 19.78 10.21
C GLU A 29 -25.20 20.40 11.28
N SER A 30 -25.88 19.57 12.08
CA SER A 30 -26.83 20.03 13.04
C SER A 30 -26.23 21.18 13.91
N LYS A 31 -26.93 22.31 13.96
CA LYS A 31 -26.60 23.42 14.87
C LYS A 31 -26.89 23.05 16.33
N ASN A 32 -27.49 21.90 16.58
CA ASN A 32 -27.76 21.42 17.93
C ASN A 32 -26.41 20.94 18.53
N GLU A 33 -25.81 21.74 19.39
CA GLU A 33 -24.51 21.52 20.03
C GLU A 33 -24.43 20.24 20.88
N LYS A 34 -25.57 19.55 21.07
CA LYS A 34 -25.65 18.31 21.87
C LYS A 34 -25.12 17.05 21.17
N VAL A 35 -25.05 17.02 19.84
CA VAL A 35 -24.59 15.85 19.10
C VAL A 35 -23.37 16.17 18.27
N VAL A 36 -22.28 15.46 18.51
CA VAL A 36 -20.98 15.66 17.86
C VAL A 36 -20.81 14.68 16.71
N SER A 37 -20.47 15.17 15.53
CA SER A 37 -20.11 14.37 14.38
C SER A 37 -18.59 14.27 14.26
N ILE A 38 -18.02 13.07 14.41
CA ILE A 38 -16.58 12.86 14.24
C ILE A 38 -16.12 13.21 12.82
N PRO A 39 -16.81 12.82 11.72
CA PRO A 39 -16.43 13.27 10.38
C PRO A 39 -16.32 14.80 10.25
N ARG A 40 -17.20 15.56 10.88
CA ARG A 40 -17.12 17.05 10.89
C ARG A 40 -15.90 17.55 11.66
N LEU A 41 -15.53 16.89 12.77
CA LEU A 41 -14.31 17.23 13.51
C LEU A 41 -13.06 16.93 12.67
N VAL A 42 -13.08 15.83 11.92
CA VAL A 42 -12.00 15.48 10.98
C VAL A 42 -11.82 16.58 9.94
N GLU A 43 -12.89 17.05 9.30
CA GLU A 43 -12.80 18.14 8.32
C GLU A 43 -12.24 19.44 8.93
N LYS A 44 -12.73 19.81 10.11
CA LYS A 44 -12.28 21.03 10.79
C LYS A 44 -10.80 21.01 11.19
N ASN A 45 -10.24 19.83 11.45
CA ASN A 45 -8.88 19.66 11.98
C ASN A 45 -7.99 18.88 11.01
N TYR A 46 -8.35 18.85 9.75
CA TYR A 46 -7.75 18.06 8.69
C TYR A 46 -6.21 18.09 8.69
N ASP A 47 -5.60 19.28 8.62
CA ASP A 47 -4.13 19.40 8.54
C ASP A 47 -3.43 18.87 9.79
N TYR A 48 -3.98 19.14 10.96
CA TYR A 48 -3.44 18.67 12.22
C TYR A 48 -3.51 17.15 12.32
N LEU A 49 -4.66 16.55 12.02
CA LEU A 49 -4.88 15.10 12.12
C LEU A 49 -4.00 14.35 11.14
N LYS A 50 -3.89 14.84 9.91
CA LYS A 50 -2.98 14.29 8.90
C LYS A 50 -1.53 14.34 9.38
N LYS A 51 -1.09 15.49 9.91
CA LYS A 51 0.28 15.65 10.44
C LYS A 51 0.56 14.69 11.60
N VAL A 52 -0.36 14.52 12.54
CA VAL A 52 -0.20 13.60 13.67
C VAL A 52 -0.09 12.16 13.20
N TYR A 53 -0.95 11.75 12.27
CA TYR A 53 -0.93 10.39 11.73
C TYR A 53 0.36 10.09 10.95
N LEU A 54 0.81 11.01 10.10
CA LEU A 54 2.06 10.85 9.34
C LEU A 54 3.29 10.81 10.25
N ALA A 55 3.30 11.64 11.30
CA ALA A 55 4.35 11.61 12.31
C ALA A 55 4.41 10.27 13.06
N TRP A 56 3.24 9.70 13.41
CA TRP A 56 3.18 8.38 14.05
C TRP A 56 3.77 7.27 13.15
N ILE A 57 3.47 7.27 11.86
CA ILE A 57 4.07 6.29 10.92
C ILE A 57 5.58 6.46 10.85
N PHE A 58 6.08 7.70 10.80
CA PHE A 58 7.50 7.98 10.84
C PHE A 58 8.13 7.40 12.11
N GLU A 59 7.55 7.68 13.28
CA GLU A 59 8.05 7.24 14.57
C GLU A 59 8.07 5.72 14.71
N LEU A 60 7.09 5.00 14.13
CA LEU A 60 7.11 3.54 14.07
C LEU A 60 8.39 3.00 13.38
N GLY A 61 8.82 3.62 12.30
CA GLY A 61 10.04 3.25 11.59
C GLY A 61 11.33 3.58 12.36
N GLU A 62 11.27 4.57 13.25
CA GLU A 62 12.40 5.11 14.00
C GLU A 62 12.63 4.46 15.35
N VAL A 63 11.64 3.74 15.85
CA VAL A 63 11.77 3.00 17.11
C VAL A 63 13.00 2.09 17.08
N ARG A 64 13.75 2.11 18.19
CA ARG A 64 14.95 1.29 18.34
C ARG A 64 14.67 0.04 19.13
N VAL A 65 15.08 -1.07 18.56
CA VAL A 65 15.08 -2.40 19.19
C VAL A 65 16.50 -2.94 19.11
N GLU A 66 17.07 -3.36 20.22
CA GLU A 66 18.47 -3.86 20.28
C GLU A 66 19.49 -2.92 19.59
N GLY A 67 19.30 -1.61 19.75
CA GLY A 67 20.18 -0.57 19.23
C GLY A 67 19.96 -0.18 17.77
N LYS A 68 19.19 -0.92 16.98
CA LYS A 68 18.85 -0.62 15.58
C LYS A 68 17.40 -0.12 15.44
N ARG A 69 17.17 0.77 14.48
CA ARG A 69 15.82 1.23 14.14
C ARG A 69 15.04 0.13 13.43
N VAL A 70 13.70 0.18 13.48
CA VAL A 70 12.82 -0.75 12.75
C VAL A 70 13.19 -0.76 11.25
N VAL A 71 13.41 0.41 10.65
CA VAL A 71 13.84 0.50 9.24
C VAL A 71 15.16 -0.23 8.97
N GLU A 72 16.09 -0.23 9.91
CA GLU A 72 17.40 -0.91 9.78
C GLU A 72 17.28 -2.43 9.96
N HIS A 73 16.36 -2.91 10.81
CA HIS A 73 16.08 -4.34 10.96
C HIS A 73 15.45 -4.96 9.71
N LEU A 74 14.72 -4.16 8.95
CA LEU A 74 13.98 -4.59 7.75
C LEU A 74 14.75 -4.32 6.45
N GLU A 75 16.05 -4.04 6.52
CA GLU A 75 16.90 -3.86 5.34
C GLU A 75 17.02 -5.17 4.55
N ILE A 76 16.68 -5.12 3.24
CA ILE A 76 16.73 -6.25 2.30
C ILE A 76 17.78 -6.08 1.19
N SER A 77 18.28 -4.86 1.01
CA SER A 77 19.42 -4.52 0.14
C SER A 77 20.17 -3.36 0.79
N PRO A 78 21.48 -3.22 0.59
CA PRO A 78 22.23 -2.09 1.15
C PRO A 78 21.55 -0.75 0.85
N GLY A 79 21.18 -0.02 1.91
CA GLY A 79 20.48 1.27 1.80
C GLY A 79 18.99 1.19 1.48
N PHE A 80 18.39 -0.01 1.40
CA PHE A 80 16.97 -0.16 1.12
C PHE A 80 16.26 -1.06 2.13
N SER A 81 15.31 -0.47 2.85
CA SER A 81 14.48 -1.16 3.83
C SER A 81 13.15 -1.63 3.24
N PHE A 82 12.80 -2.87 3.51
CA PHE A 82 11.47 -3.41 3.22
C PHE A 82 10.35 -2.64 3.95
N TRP A 83 10.67 -1.90 5.02
CA TRP A 83 9.71 -1.02 5.70
C TRP A 83 8.90 -0.19 4.71
N TRP A 84 9.55 0.43 3.73
CA TRP A 84 8.91 1.30 2.74
C TRP A 84 7.96 0.59 1.79
N MET A 85 8.09 -0.73 1.66
CA MET A 85 7.20 -1.58 0.86
C MET A 85 6.09 -2.25 1.69
N SER A 86 6.05 -2.03 3.00
CA SER A 86 5.04 -2.60 3.89
C SER A 86 3.75 -1.78 3.89
N LEU A 87 2.61 -2.37 4.28
CA LEU A 87 1.29 -1.73 4.18
C LEU A 87 1.16 -0.45 5.00
N ILE A 88 1.75 -0.41 6.19
CA ILE A 88 1.61 0.75 7.11
C ILE A 88 2.20 2.03 6.47
N PRO A 89 3.48 2.07 6.01
CA PRO A 89 4.03 3.24 5.32
C PRO A 89 3.40 3.54 3.97
N GLN A 90 2.79 2.57 3.29
CA GLN A 90 2.07 2.80 2.03
C GLN A 90 0.79 3.61 2.21
N LYS A 91 0.18 3.60 3.39
CA LYS A 91 -1.00 4.41 3.74
C LYS A 91 -2.17 4.30 2.75
N LEU A 92 -2.49 3.08 2.34
CA LEU A 92 -3.50 2.81 1.31
C LEU A 92 -4.93 2.89 1.87
N ASN A 93 -5.34 4.05 2.37
CA ASN A 93 -6.59 4.26 3.11
C ASN A 93 -7.86 4.02 2.27
N TYR A 94 -7.79 4.10 0.94
CA TYR A 94 -8.92 3.80 0.05
C TYR A 94 -8.99 2.36 -0.44
N SER A 95 -7.99 1.51 -0.13
CA SER A 95 -7.94 0.15 -0.66
C SER A 95 -7.55 -0.91 0.37
N ALA A 96 -6.29 -0.96 0.78
CA ALA A 96 -5.75 -2.05 1.59
C ALA A 96 -5.79 -1.80 3.10
N SER A 97 -5.88 -0.53 3.53
CA SER A 97 -5.78 -0.13 4.94
C SER A 97 -7.02 0.66 5.40
N PRO A 98 -8.20 0.04 5.50
CA PRO A 98 -9.45 0.72 5.87
C PRO A 98 -9.42 1.29 7.30
N HIS A 99 -8.58 0.74 8.17
CA HIS A 99 -8.44 1.18 9.57
C HIS A 99 -7.83 2.59 9.71
N ILE A 100 -7.18 3.12 8.67
CA ILE A 100 -6.66 4.49 8.67
C ILE A 100 -7.77 5.50 8.93
N THR A 101 -8.95 5.31 8.32
CA THR A 101 -10.11 6.20 8.56
C THR A 101 -10.54 6.14 10.03
N THR A 102 -10.55 4.96 10.65
CA THR A 102 -10.86 4.79 12.07
C THR A 102 -9.80 5.46 12.95
N ALA A 103 -8.51 5.33 12.61
CA ALA A 103 -7.41 5.99 13.33
C ALA A 103 -7.53 7.53 13.28
N ILE A 104 -7.79 8.11 12.11
CA ILE A 104 -8.01 9.55 11.97
C ILE A 104 -9.22 10.04 12.78
N ARG A 105 -10.31 9.25 12.78
CA ARG A 105 -11.49 9.54 13.62
C ARG A 105 -11.16 9.46 15.11
N LEU A 106 -10.35 8.50 15.53
CA LEU A 106 -9.94 8.37 16.93
C LEU A 106 -9.07 9.56 17.37
N LEU A 107 -8.16 10.02 16.53
CA LEU A 107 -7.40 11.25 16.78
C LEU A 107 -8.30 12.50 16.87
N ALA A 108 -9.34 12.57 16.04
CA ALA A 108 -10.31 13.67 16.11
C ALA A 108 -11.18 13.57 17.38
N PHE A 109 -11.54 12.37 17.80
CA PHE A 109 -12.24 12.14 19.06
C PHE A 109 -11.38 12.56 20.25
N ASP A 110 -10.11 12.14 20.31
CA ASP A 110 -9.18 12.57 21.36
C ASP A 110 -9.08 14.10 21.42
N LEU A 111 -8.88 14.75 20.28
CA LEU A 111 -8.77 16.22 20.21
C LEU A 111 -10.00 16.93 20.80
N TRP A 112 -11.19 16.34 20.66
CA TRP A 112 -12.43 16.88 21.19
C TRP A 112 -12.69 16.50 22.66
N ALA A 113 -12.30 15.27 23.07
CA ALA A 113 -12.68 14.70 24.37
C ALA A 113 -11.63 14.93 25.48
N ARG A 114 -10.34 15.12 25.12
CA ARG A 114 -9.21 15.14 26.08
C ARG A 114 -9.33 16.17 27.21
N ASP A 115 -9.97 17.32 26.93
CA ASP A 115 -10.09 18.42 27.89
C ASP A 115 -11.46 18.44 28.59
N LYS A 116 -12.29 17.40 28.38
CA LYS A 116 -13.61 17.27 28.99
C LYS A 116 -13.54 16.48 30.29
N ASN A 117 -14.42 16.85 31.22
CA ASN A 117 -14.60 16.09 32.44
C ASN A 117 -15.60 14.93 32.18
N VAL A 118 -15.08 13.74 31.79
CA VAL A 118 -15.86 12.57 31.42
C VAL A 118 -15.75 11.50 32.51
N ASP A 119 -16.89 11.04 33.04
CA ASP A 119 -16.93 9.93 34.02
C ASP A 119 -17.02 8.56 33.33
N SER A 120 -17.75 8.47 32.22
CA SER A 120 -17.93 7.19 31.53
C SER A 120 -18.16 7.36 30.02
N ILE A 121 -17.74 6.33 29.25
CA ILE A 121 -17.97 6.22 27.82
C ILE A 121 -18.66 4.88 27.53
N THR A 122 -19.75 4.94 26.76
CA THR A 122 -20.41 3.77 26.18
C THR A 122 -20.21 3.76 24.67
N LEU A 123 -19.53 2.75 24.12
CA LEU A 123 -19.39 2.55 22.69
C LEU A 123 -20.37 1.50 22.18
N THR A 124 -21.18 1.82 21.19
CA THR A 124 -22.00 0.86 20.45
C THR A 124 -21.39 0.63 19.06
N SER A 125 -20.76 -0.53 18.85
CA SER A 125 -19.99 -0.85 17.63
C SER A 125 -19.84 -2.36 17.41
N ASP A 126 -19.64 -2.78 16.13
CA ASP A 126 -19.18 -4.13 15.77
C ASP A 126 -17.65 -4.20 15.58
N ASP A 127 -16.93 -3.10 15.70
CA ASP A 127 -15.47 -3.01 15.51
C ASP A 127 -14.73 -3.21 16.84
N LYS A 128 -14.17 -4.42 16.98
CA LYS A 128 -13.40 -4.81 18.18
C LYS A 128 -12.12 -3.98 18.33
N ALA A 129 -11.41 -3.70 17.24
CA ALA A 129 -10.16 -2.94 17.29
C ALA A 129 -10.41 -1.49 17.73
N LEU A 130 -11.51 -0.88 17.28
CA LEU A 130 -11.95 0.42 17.76
C LEU A 130 -12.28 0.37 19.26
N ALA A 131 -13.00 -0.67 19.71
CA ALA A 131 -13.33 -0.82 21.13
C ALA A 131 -12.07 -0.95 21.99
N GLU A 132 -11.09 -1.76 21.61
CA GLU A 132 -9.79 -1.89 22.28
C GLU A 132 -9.04 -0.55 22.36
N CYS A 133 -9.05 0.26 21.29
CA CYS A 133 -8.42 1.58 21.29
C CYS A 133 -9.12 2.57 22.25
N ILE A 134 -10.46 2.61 22.28
CA ILE A 134 -11.22 3.50 23.16
C ILE A 134 -11.10 3.03 24.62
N GLU A 135 -11.09 1.71 24.88
CA GLU A 135 -10.87 1.15 26.19
C GLU A 135 -9.50 1.58 26.76
N GLN A 136 -8.44 1.47 25.96
CA GLN A 136 -7.11 1.92 26.36
C GLN A 136 -7.07 3.44 26.61
N TRP A 137 -7.72 4.22 25.75
CA TRP A 137 -7.85 5.68 25.92
C TRP A 137 -8.56 6.05 27.22
N CYS A 138 -9.62 5.31 27.60
CA CYS A 138 -10.35 5.49 28.84
C CYS A 138 -9.51 5.06 30.05
N LEU A 139 -8.81 3.93 29.97
CA LEU A 139 -7.98 3.41 31.04
C LEU A 139 -6.88 4.39 31.47
N GLU A 140 -6.22 5.02 30.51
CA GLU A 140 -5.18 6.02 30.76
C GLU A 140 -5.69 7.31 31.43
N ARG A 141 -7.02 7.52 31.42
CA ARG A 141 -7.70 8.72 31.96
C ARG A 141 -8.62 8.43 33.13
N GLU A 142 -8.58 7.16 33.62
CA GLU A 142 -9.43 6.69 34.73
C GLU A 142 -10.94 6.85 34.46
N ILE A 143 -11.36 6.72 33.18
CA ILE A 143 -12.73 6.81 32.69
C ILE A 143 -13.33 5.41 32.61
N LEU A 144 -14.59 5.23 33.07
CA LEU A 144 -15.29 3.96 32.94
C LEU A 144 -15.67 3.70 31.48
N PHE A 145 -15.36 2.50 30.96
CA PHE A 145 -15.67 2.12 29.59
C PHE A 145 -16.66 0.96 29.53
N PHE A 146 -17.67 1.10 28.66
CA PHE A 146 -18.68 0.08 28.38
C PHE A 146 -18.76 -0.15 26.88
N TRP A 147 -18.59 -1.40 26.43
CA TRP A 147 -18.76 -1.76 25.04
C TRP A 147 -20.05 -2.55 24.82
N ARG A 148 -20.95 -2.00 24.00
CA ARG A 148 -22.18 -2.67 23.55
C ARG A 148 -21.89 -3.22 22.14
N PHE A 149 -21.70 -4.53 22.03
CA PHE A 149 -21.49 -5.18 20.75
C PHE A 149 -22.78 -5.19 19.92
N MET A 150 -22.71 -4.64 18.72
CA MET A 150 -23.81 -4.63 17.77
C MET A 150 -23.45 -5.50 16.57
N ALA A 151 -24.10 -6.67 16.44
CA ALA A 151 -23.84 -7.57 15.33
C ALA A 151 -24.22 -6.95 13.97
N SER A 152 -23.23 -6.74 13.11
CA SER A 152 -23.47 -6.36 11.71
C SER A 152 -23.99 -7.57 10.93
N LYS A 153 -25.01 -7.38 10.08
CA LYS A 153 -25.51 -8.38 9.14
C LYS A 153 -24.54 -8.59 7.97
N LYS A 154 -23.30 -8.98 8.25
CA LYS A 154 -22.35 -9.33 7.18
C LYS A 154 -22.77 -10.64 6.52
N PRO A 155 -22.77 -10.75 5.17
CA PRO A 155 -23.08 -12.00 4.50
C PRO A 155 -22.14 -13.10 4.96
N SER A 156 -22.72 -14.28 5.25
CA SER A 156 -21.96 -15.44 5.74
C SER A 156 -20.90 -15.83 4.71
N ALA A 157 -19.64 -15.83 5.13
CA ALA A 157 -18.54 -16.28 4.28
C ALA A 157 -18.69 -17.79 3.98
N THR A 158 -18.41 -18.19 2.74
CA THR A 158 -18.37 -19.60 2.34
C THR A 158 -17.39 -20.39 3.20
N ILE A 159 -17.65 -21.69 3.39
CA ILE A 159 -16.82 -22.57 4.24
C ILE A 159 -15.34 -22.51 3.83
N GLY A 160 -15.03 -22.54 2.53
CA GLY A 160 -13.66 -22.42 2.03
C GLY A 160 -12.97 -21.09 2.43
N ARG A 161 -13.72 -19.98 2.47
CA ARG A 161 -13.21 -18.68 2.90
C ARG A 161 -12.95 -18.64 4.41
N LYS A 162 -13.75 -19.36 5.20
CA LYS A 162 -13.51 -19.50 6.65
C LYS A 162 -12.25 -20.31 6.92
N ILE A 163 -12.06 -21.45 6.25
CA ILE A 163 -10.84 -22.29 6.36
C ILE A 163 -9.61 -21.48 5.95
N TYR A 164 -9.66 -20.78 4.81
CA TYR A 164 -8.53 -19.94 4.37
C TYR A 164 -8.17 -18.86 5.39
N LYS A 165 -9.16 -18.23 6.03
CA LYS A 165 -8.90 -17.23 7.09
C LYS A 165 -8.17 -17.83 8.30
N CYS A 166 -8.43 -19.08 8.64
CA CYS A 166 -7.79 -19.77 9.79
C CYS A 166 -6.35 -20.22 9.52
N LEU A 167 -5.90 -20.24 8.25
CA LEU A 167 -4.52 -20.64 7.93
C LEU A 167 -3.50 -19.62 8.46
N PRO A 168 -2.32 -20.08 8.93
CA PRO A 168 -1.21 -19.18 9.26
C PRO A 168 -0.82 -18.30 8.07
N ASN A 169 -0.45 -17.04 8.34
CA ASN A 169 -0.08 -16.08 7.29
C ASN A 169 1.03 -16.60 6.36
N MET A 170 2.02 -17.31 6.91
CA MET A 170 3.08 -17.94 6.12
C MET A 170 2.54 -18.95 5.09
N VAL A 171 1.56 -19.77 5.49
CA VAL A 171 0.95 -20.77 4.59
C VAL A 171 0.18 -20.06 3.47
N LYS A 172 -0.56 -19.01 3.81
CA LYS A 172 -1.26 -18.16 2.83
C LYS A 172 -0.27 -17.55 1.84
N ALA A 173 0.83 -16.97 2.34
CA ALA A 173 1.86 -16.36 1.53
C ALA A 173 2.50 -17.35 0.54
N LEU A 174 2.90 -18.54 1.02
CA LEU A 174 3.49 -19.59 0.16
C LEU A 174 2.49 -20.12 -0.87
N ALA A 175 1.24 -20.35 -0.49
CA ALA A 175 0.20 -20.77 -1.44
C ALA A 175 -0.04 -19.71 -2.52
N GLN A 176 -0.09 -18.44 -2.14
CA GLN A 176 -0.32 -17.33 -3.07
C GLN A 176 0.85 -17.11 -4.02
N ILE A 177 2.10 -17.16 -3.53
CA ILE A 177 3.27 -17.02 -4.39
C ILE A 177 3.39 -18.19 -5.37
N THR A 178 3.13 -19.42 -4.92
CA THR A 178 3.10 -20.61 -5.79
C THR A 178 2.05 -20.45 -6.89
N ARG A 179 0.84 -20.01 -6.53
CA ARG A 179 -0.21 -19.70 -7.50
C ARG A 179 0.23 -18.62 -8.49
N ARG A 180 0.84 -17.52 -8.01
CA ARG A 180 1.34 -16.43 -8.87
C ARG A 180 2.39 -16.93 -9.84
N ILE A 181 3.40 -17.67 -9.36
CA ILE A 181 4.44 -18.26 -10.21
C ILE A 181 3.80 -19.13 -11.29
N TRP A 182 2.88 -20.02 -10.92
CA TRP A 182 2.19 -20.91 -11.86
C TRP A 182 1.39 -20.13 -12.91
N THR A 183 0.59 -19.16 -12.47
CA THR A 183 -0.28 -18.38 -13.38
C THR A 183 0.52 -17.47 -14.32
N CYS A 184 1.63 -16.90 -13.86
CA CYS A 184 2.50 -16.02 -14.63
C CYS A 184 3.61 -16.76 -15.41
N TRP A 185 3.76 -18.07 -15.23
CA TRP A 185 4.80 -18.86 -15.89
C TRP A 185 4.87 -18.71 -17.42
N PRO A 186 3.74 -18.55 -18.16
CA PRO A 186 3.79 -18.31 -19.60
C PRO A 186 4.52 -17.03 -20.03
N LEU A 187 4.64 -16.04 -19.13
CA LEU A 187 5.35 -14.77 -19.42
C LEU A 187 6.88 -14.89 -19.28
N ARG A 188 7.36 -15.95 -18.65
CA ARG A 188 8.80 -16.16 -18.43
C ARG A 188 9.59 -16.09 -19.75
N GLY A 189 10.64 -15.25 -19.78
CA GLY A 189 11.54 -15.08 -20.89
C GLY A 189 10.99 -14.27 -22.07
N VAL A 190 9.74 -13.78 -22.01
CA VAL A 190 9.15 -13.00 -23.10
C VAL A 190 9.89 -11.67 -23.23
N GLY A 191 10.45 -11.41 -24.41
CA GLY A 191 11.19 -10.18 -24.73
C GLY A 191 12.54 -10.05 -24.01
N LEU A 192 13.02 -11.08 -23.28
CA LEU A 192 14.22 -11.00 -22.46
C LEU A 192 15.49 -10.74 -23.26
N ASP A 193 15.69 -11.43 -24.37
CA ASP A 193 16.87 -11.25 -25.22
C ASP A 193 16.92 -9.84 -25.82
N SER A 194 15.77 -9.32 -26.27
CA SER A 194 15.65 -7.96 -26.78
C SER A 194 15.91 -6.92 -25.69
N TRP A 195 15.47 -7.19 -24.46
CA TRP A 195 15.71 -6.34 -23.29
C TRP A 195 17.20 -6.23 -22.96
N MET A 196 17.90 -7.37 -22.85
CA MET A 196 19.32 -7.42 -22.53
C MET A 196 20.22 -6.82 -23.60
N ARG A 197 19.78 -6.84 -24.86
CA ARG A 197 20.53 -6.33 -26.02
C ARG A 197 19.95 -5.02 -26.56
N SER A 198 19.07 -4.37 -25.80
CA SER A 198 18.43 -3.16 -26.25
C SER A 198 19.44 -2.05 -26.49
N ASN A 199 19.23 -1.31 -27.56
CA ASN A 199 19.91 -0.05 -27.85
C ASN A 199 19.00 1.17 -27.59
N GLY A 200 17.87 0.97 -26.91
CA GLY A 200 17.01 2.05 -26.44
C GLY A 200 17.63 2.78 -25.26
N GLU A 201 17.50 4.08 -25.23
CA GLU A 201 18.07 4.95 -24.18
C GLU A 201 17.06 5.40 -23.13
N ILE A 202 15.76 5.19 -23.41
CA ILE A 202 14.65 5.61 -22.53
C ILE A 202 13.83 4.37 -22.19
N SER A 203 13.62 4.15 -20.88
CA SER A 203 12.81 3.03 -20.40
C SER A 203 11.53 3.49 -19.73
N PHE A 204 10.43 2.80 -20.04
CA PHE A 204 9.12 3.02 -19.44
C PHE A 204 8.73 1.84 -18.56
N PHE A 205 8.23 2.16 -17.35
CA PHE A 205 7.73 1.19 -16.38
C PHE A 205 6.25 1.48 -16.14
N SER A 206 5.40 0.55 -16.55
CA SER A 206 3.95 0.77 -16.58
C SER A 206 3.20 -0.55 -16.43
N TYR A 207 1.89 -0.47 -16.28
CA TYR A 207 1.03 -1.65 -16.30
C TYR A 207 0.68 -2.04 -17.75
N LEU A 208 0.44 -3.33 -17.98
CA LEU A 208 0.02 -3.85 -19.29
C LEU A 208 -1.48 -3.62 -19.58
N PHE A 209 -2.24 -3.04 -18.66
CA PHE A 209 -3.63 -2.67 -18.91
C PHE A 209 -3.75 -1.23 -19.43
N ASN A 210 -4.98 -0.76 -19.71
CA ASN A 210 -5.25 0.53 -20.33
C ASN A 210 -4.64 0.70 -21.74
N LEU A 211 -4.52 -0.40 -22.47
CA LEU A 211 -4.17 -0.38 -23.87
C LEU A 211 -5.29 0.29 -24.68
N ASP A 212 -4.92 1.14 -25.62
CA ASP A 212 -5.88 1.70 -26.56
C ASP A 212 -6.08 0.71 -27.71
N GLN A 213 -7.25 0.09 -27.74
CA GLN A 213 -7.66 -0.88 -28.76
C GLN A 213 -8.79 -0.33 -29.64
N THR A 214 -8.97 0.99 -29.67
CA THR A 214 -9.99 1.64 -30.49
C THR A 214 -9.53 1.72 -31.96
N GLY A 215 -10.40 1.30 -32.88
CA GLY A 215 -10.12 1.28 -34.32
C GLY A 215 -9.57 -0.06 -34.82
N ASP A 216 -8.98 -0.05 -36.01
CA ASP A 216 -8.32 -1.22 -36.63
C ASP A 216 -7.00 -1.51 -35.90
N TRP A 217 -7.10 -2.18 -34.73
CA TRP A 217 -5.92 -2.57 -33.98
C TRP A 217 -5.11 -3.61 -34.79
N GLN A 218 -3.96 -3.20 -35.28
CA GLN A 218 -3.07 -4.03 -36.11
C GLN A 218 -1.91 -4.64 -35.32
N GLY A 219 -2.00 -4.70 -33.98
CA GLY A 219 -0.93 -5.23 -33.10
C GLY A 219 0.08 -4.16 -32.66
N GLU A 220 -0.11 -2.90 -33.02
CA GLU A 220 0.73 -1.79 -32.55
C GLU A 220 0.51 -1.51 -31.07
N PHE A 221 1.59 -1.12 -30.36
CA PHE A 221 1.50 -0.69 -28.99
C PHE A 221 0.93 0.71 -28.88
N LYS A 222 -0.28 0.83 -28.32
CA LYS A 222 -0.92 2.10 -27.96
C LYS A 222 -1.45 2.03 -26.54
N THR A 223 -1.19 3.06 -25.76
CA THR A 223 -1.59 3.11 -24.35
C THR A 223 -2.26 4.44 -24.03
N ARG A 224 -3.30 4.38 -23.17
CA ARG A 224 -4.02 5.56 -22.68
C ARG A 224 -3.23 6.38 -21.67
N PHE A 225 -2.23 5.78 -21.02
CA PHE A 225 -1.39 6.50 -20.05
C PHE A 225 -0.49 7.55 -20.70
N TRP A 226 0.11 7.21 -21.83
CA TRP A 226 1.15 8.02 -22.45
C TRP A 226 0.71 8.75 -23.72
N THR A 227 -0.48 8.42 -24.21
CA THR A 227 -1.13 9.03 -25.37
C THR A 227 -0.19 9.21 -26.57
N LYS A 228 0.23 10.44 -26.86
CA LYS A 228 1.08 10.79 -28.00
C LYS A 228 2.59 10.66 -27.72
N LEU A 229 3.00 10.45 -26.49
CA LEU A 229 4.43 10.45 -26.12
C LEU A 229 5.24 9.37 -26.87
N PRO A 230 4.78 8.11 -27.02
CA PRO A 230 5.50 7.10 -27.80
C PRO A 230 5.69 7.52 -29.26
N ASP A 231 4.67 8.12 -29.89
CA ASP A 231 4.73 8.57 -31.28
C ASP A 231 5.73 9.72 -31.43
N GLU A 232 5.76 10.69 -30.52
CA GLU A 232 6.70 11.80 -30.54
C GLU A 232 8.15 11.34 -30.34
N LEU A 233 8.37 10.35 -29.48
CA LEU A 233 9.71 9.76 -29.32
C LEU A 233 10.16 9.04 -30.60
N SER A 234 9.29 8.26 -31.23
CA SER A 234 9.57 7.56 -32.47
C SER A 234 9.89 8.53 -33.63
N LYS A 235 9.17 9.65 -33.73
CA LYS A 235 9.46 10.72 -34.75
C LYS A 235 10.83 11.35 -34.56
N ASN A 236 11.40 11.30 -33.39
CA ASN A 236 12.73 11.81 -33.06
C ASN A 236 13.80 10.72 -33.01
N ASP A 237 13.56 9.56 -33.63
CA ASP A 237 14.44 8.40 -33.66
C ASP A 237 14.87 7.88 -32.26
N CYS A 238 14.06 8.17 -31.25
CA CYS A 238 14.32 7.71 -29.86
C CYS A 238 13.78 6.30 -29.67
N LYS A 239 14.67 5.33 -29.57
CA LYS A 239 14.31 3.94 -29.22
C LYS A 239 13.97 3.80 -27.76
N THR A 240 12.93 3.02 -27.48
CA THR A 240 12.37 2.90 -26.14
C THR A 240 12.26 1.46 -25.65
N ASN A 241 12.38 1.29 -24.33
CA ASN A 241 12.20 0.03 -23.64
C ASN A 241 10.96 0.10 -22.75
N TRP A 242 10.14 -0.93 -22.76
CA TRP A 242 8.88 -1.00 -22.02
C TRP A 242 8.87 -2.22 -21.11
N LEU A 243 8.90 -2.00 -19.81
CA LEU A 243 8.66 -3.03 -18.81
C LEU A 243 7.24 -2.91 -18.31
N HIS A 244 6.45 -3.94 -18.57
CA HIS A 244 5.05 -4.00 -18.19
C HIS A 244 4.86 -4.84 -16.94
N ILE A 245 4.09 -4.32 -15.97
CA ILE A 245 3.61 -5.10 -14.84
C ILE A 245 2.30 -5.76 -15.26
N TYR A 246 2.26 -7.09 -15.25
CA TYR A 246 1.08 -7.83 -15.65
C TYR A 246 0.02 -7.84 -14.54
N ILE A 247 -1.17 -7.39 -14.88
CA ILE A 247 -2.39 -7.55 -14.10
C ILE A 247 -3.46 -8.07 -15.06
N ALA A 248 -4.11 -9.17 -14.70
CA ALA A 248 -5.20 -9.72 -15.50
C ALA A 248 -6.36 -8.73 -15.62
N ASP A 249 -6.77 -8.45 -16.84
CA ASP A 249 -7.92 -7.61 -17.17
C ASP A 249 -8.73 -8.21 -18.33
N PRO A 250 -9.90 -7.65 -18.69
CA PRO A 250 -10.72 -8.19 -19.79
C PRO A 250 -9.99 -8.26 -21.14
N SER A 251 -8.99 -7.42 -21.40
CA SER A 251 -8.24 -7.39 -22.66
C SER A 251 -7.15 -8.45 -22.75
N HIS A 252 -6.63 -8.92 -21.61
CA HIS A 252 -5.64 -10.00 -21.49
C HIS A 252 -5.86 -10.78 -20.17
N PRO A 253 -6.93 -11.59 -20.12
CA PRO A 253 -7.40 -12.25 -18.88
C PRO A 253 -6.43 -13.31 -18.36
N THR A 254 -5.48 -13.77 -19.16
CA THR A 254 -4.45 -14.72 -18.75
C THR A 254 -3.05 -14.30 -19.21
N ALA A 255 -2.03 -14.80 -18.52
CA ALA A 255 -0.63 -14.61 -18.89
C ALA A 255 -0.30 -15.08 -20.33
N LYS A 256 -1.04 -16.05 -20.86
CA LYS A 256 -0.89 -16.48 -22.28
C LYS A 256 -1.34 -15.39 -23.25
N HIS A 257 -2.45 -14.71 -22.98
CA HIS A 257 -2.91 -13.56 -23.79
C HIS A 257 -1.94 -12.38 -23.68
N ALA A 258 -1.43 -12.09 -22.46
CA ALA A 258 -0.42 -11.06 -22.27
C ALA A 258 0.87 -11.37 -23.04
N LYS A 259 1.34 -12.64 -23.01
CA LYS A 259 2.49 -13.10 -23.82
C LYS A 259 2.30 -12.82 -25.29
N ALA A 260 1.18 -13.25 -25.88
CA ALA A 260 0.90 -13.03 -27.30
C ALA A 260 0.94 -11.55 -27.67
N LYS A 261 0.34 -10.68 -26.83
CA LYS A 261 0.38 -9.22 -27.05
C LYS A 261 1.80 -8.65 -27.01
N LEU A 262 2.61 -9.02 -26.04
CA LEU A 262 3.99 -8.56 -25.95
C LEU A 262 4.84 -9.03 -27.14
N GLU A 263 4.63 -10.25 -27.63
CA GLU A 263 5.28 -10.77 -28.83
C GLU A 263 4.85 -9.98 -30.08
N ASP A 264 3.57 -9.62 -30.19
CA ASP A 264 3.07 -8.80 -31.29
C ASP A 264 3.63 -7.36 -31.22
N PHE A 265 3.69 -6.73 -30.04
CA PHE A 265 4.33 -5.42 -29.88
C PHE A 265 5.80 -5.45 -30.32
N ASN A 266 6.57 -6.45 -29.94
CA ASN A 266 7.97 -6.60 -30.36
C ASN A 266 8.10 -6.79 -31.86
N LYS A 267 7.19 -7.55 -32.51
CA LYS A 267 7.19 -7.72 -33.97
C LYS A 267 6.86 -6.42 -34.70
N MET A 268 5.82 -5.73 -34.25
CA MET A 268 5.34 -4.50 -34.90
C MET A 268 6.25 -3.31 -34.60
N GLY A 269 6.92 -3.30 -33.46
CA GLY A 269 7.87 -2.23 -33.06
C GLY A 269 9.17 -2.21 -33.87
N ARG A 270 9.42 -3.21 -34.72
CA ARG A 270 10.55 -3.27 -35.71
C ARG A 270 11.92 -2.90 -35.12
N GLY A 271 12.12 -3.13 -33.81
CA GLY A 271 13.36 -2.77 -33.10
C GLY A 271 13.43 -1.31 -32.58
N GLU A 272 12.42 -0.49 -32.81
CA GLU A 272 12.31 0.86 -32.24
C GLU A 272 11.77 0.80 -30.80
N GLN A 273 10.97 -0.21 -30.50
CA GLN A 273 10.40 -0.46 -29.17
C GLN A 273 10.69 -1.90 -28.74
N THR A 274 11.17 -2.05 -27.53
CA THR A 274 11.37 -3.34 -26.86
C THR A 274 10.35 -3.51 -25.75
N HIS A 275 9.57 -4.56 -25.76
CA HIS A 275 8.55 -4.86 -24.78
C HIS A 275 8.84 -6.14 -24.02
N THR A 276 8.78 -6.05 -22.69
CA THR A 276 8.89 -7.19 -21.79
C THR A 276 7.92 -7.03 -20.63
N SER A 277 7.71 -8.07 -19.81
CA SER A 277 6.99 -7.94 -18.55
C SER A 277 7.91 -8.15 -17.35
N LEU A 278 7.51 -7.66 -16.19
CA LEU A 278 8.22 -7.93 -14.95
C LEU A 278 8.32 -9.43 -14.69
N GLU A 279 7.28 -10.18 -15.03
CA GLU A 279 7.22 -11.64 -14.90
C GLU A 279 8.13 -12.39 -15.88
N SER A 280 8.65 -11.72 -16.91
CA SER A 280 9.62 -12.33 -17.83
C SER A 280 10.94 -12.70 -17.16
N PHE A 281 11.28 -12.02 -16.07
CA PHE A 281 12.47 -12.26 -15.24
C PHE A 281 12.26 -13.35 -14.18
N LEU A 282 11.09 -13.98 -14.15
CA LEU A 282 10.78 -15.05 -13.22
C LEU A 282 11.69 -16.25 -13.47
N SER A 283 12.51 -16.61 -12.48
CA SER A 283 13.43 -17.74 -12.52
C SER A 283 13.56 -18.37 -11.14
N TRP A 284 14.08 -19.59 -11.07
CA TRP A 284 14.32 -20.23 -9.78
C TRP A 284 15.31 -19.45 -8.89
N PRO A 285 16.46 -18.94 -9.42
CA PRO A 285 17.35 -18.10 -8.61
C PRO A 285 16.66 -16.86 -8.03
N VAL A 286 15.87 -16.13 -8.82
CA VAL A 286 15.11 -14.96 -8.36
C VAL A 286 14.10 -15.36 -7.27
N THR A 287 13.37 -16.45 -7.48
CA THR A 287 12.40 -16.95 -6.51
C THR A 287 13.06 -17.35 -5.19
N LEU A 288 14.21 -18.04 -5.25
CA LEU A 288 14.95 -18.43 -4.05
C LEU A 288 15.54 -17.23 -3.30
N ARG A 289 16.04 -16.20 -4.02
CA ARG A 289 16.44 -14.93 -3.40
C ARG A 289 15.26 -14.28 -2.67
N ALA A 290 14.11 -14.17 -3.34
CA ALA A 290 12.91 -13.59 -2.74
C ALA A 290 12.46 -14.36 -1.48
N LEU A 291 12.49 -15.68 -1.49
CA LEU A 291 12.19 -16.47 -0.30
C LEU A 291 13.21 -16.24 0.82
N LYS A 292 14.51 -16.20 0.51
CA LYS A 292 15.56 -15.90 1.49
C LYS A 292 15.34 -14.53 2.14
N ASP A 293 15.10 -13.50 1.34
CA ASP A 293 14.85 -12.14 1.83
C ASP A 293 13.60 -12.09 2.70
N TRP A 294 12.53 -12.78 2.26
CA TRP A 294 11.30 -12.86 3.03
C TRP A 294 11.48 -13.56 4.38
N PHE A 295 12.23 -14.67 4.44
CA PHE A 295 12.58 -15.31 5.71
C PHE A 295 13.39 -14.39 6.62
N GLY A 296 14.24 -13.53 6.03
CA GLY A 296 14.95 -12.49 6.75
C GLY A 296 14.03 -11.48 7.43
N VAL A 297 12.99 -11.03 6.72
CA VAL A 297 11.98 -10.06 7.21
C VAL A 297 11.03 -10.71 8.20
N LEU A 298 10.57 -11.93 7.91
CA LEU A 298 9.56 -12.65 8.68
C LEU A 298 9.87 -12.76 10.18
N LYS A 299 11.14 -13.03 10.53
CA LYS A 299 11.55 -13.17 11.93
C LYS A 299 11.31 -11.90 12.75
N PHE A 300 11.38 -10.74 12.11
CA PHE A 300 11.22 -9.45 12.79
C PHE A 300 9.78 -9.10 13.12
N ALA A 301 8.79 -9.74 12.49
CA ALA A 301 7.38 -9.49 12.78
C ALA A 301 7.04 -9.61 14.27
N LYS A 302 7.60 -10.64 14.95
CA LYS A 302 7.41 -10.89 16.38
C LYS A 302 8.43 -10.18 17.25
N ILE A 303 9.67 -10.02 16.78
CA ILE A 303 10.76 -9.41 17.57
C ILE A 303 10.49 -7.91 17.77
N LEU A 304 10.00 -7.22 16.76
CA LEU A 304 9.78 -5.77 16.80
C LEU A 304 8.43 -5.39 17.44
N GLU A 305 7.40 -6.26 17.36
CA GLU A 305 6.05 -5.96 17.85
C GLU A 305 6.00 -5.42 19.30
N PRO A 306 6.69 -6.00 20.31
CA PRO A 306 6.57 -5.55 21.69
C PRO A 306 6.98 -4.09 21.91
N VAL A 307 7.81 -3.53 21.03
CA VAL A 307 8.28 -2.15 21.12
C VAL A 307 7.46 -1.25 20.19
N VAL A 308 7.23 -1.68 18.95
CA VAL A 308 6.43 -0.93 17.97
C VAL A 308 4.99 -0.72 18.46
N SER A 309 4.41 -1.72 19.12
CA SER A 309 3.05 -1.64 19.66
C SER A 309 2.84 -0.59 20.74
N ARG A 310 3.91 -0.07 21.32
CA ARG A 310 3.85 0.97 22.37
C ARG A 310 4.00 2.40 21.85
N VAL A 311 4.12 2.55 20.54
CA VAL A 311 4.26 3.88 19.92
C VAL A 311 2.89 4.49 19.75
N ASP A 312 2.61 5.54 20.49
CA ASP A 312 1.34 6.25 20.47
C ASP A 312 1.36 7.46 19.53
N ALA A 313 0.23 7.75 18.94
CA ALA A 313 0.02 8.97 18.17
C ALA A 313 -0.40 10.11 19.11
N LYS A 314 0.58 10.81 19.70
CA LYS A 314 0.35 11.87 20.70
C LYS A 314 -0.55 11.45 21.88
N GLY A 315 -0.29 10.27 22.46
CA GLY A 315 -1.06 9.72 23.57
C GLY A 315 -2.36 9.03 23.14
N VAL A 316 -2.50 8.69 21.87
CA VAL A 316 -3.58 7.85 21.37
C VAL A 316 -3.01 6.53 20.88
N HIS A 317 -3.41 5.44 21.51
CA HIS A 317 -2.94 4.10 21.19
C HIS A 317 -3.66 3.57 19.95
N LEU A 318 -2.95 3.51 18.81
CA LEU A 318 -3.52 3.09 17.52
C LEU A 318 -3.23 1.62 17.18
N TRP A 319 -2.38 0.94 17.94
CA TRP A 319 -1.88 -0.39 17.59
C TRP A 319 -2.96 -1.45 17.32
N PRO A 320 -4.08 -1.55 18.08
CA PRO A 320 -5.12 -2.54 17.81
C PRO A 320 -5.68 -2.47 16.38
N LEU A 321 -5.73 -1.27 15.79
CA LEU A 321 -6.19 -1.06 14.41
C LEU A 321 -5.19 -1.58 13.36
N PHE A 322 -3.88 -1.57 13.66
CA PHE A 322 -2.81 -1.87 12.70
C PHE A 322 -2.09 -3.19 12.94
N LYS A 323 -2.42 -3.90 13.99
CA LYS A 323 -1.79 -5.17 14.34
C LYS A 323 -1.90 -6.22 13.22
N GLU A 324 -3.08 -6.36 12.60
CA GLU A 324 -3.27 -7.28 11.49
C GLU A 324 -2.47 -6.85 10.24
N GLU A 325 -2.42 -5.54 9.96
CA GLU A 325 -1.62 -5.00 8.85
C GLU A 325 -0.13 -5.21 9.08
N TRP A 326 0.35 -5.05 10.30
CA TRP A 326 1.74 -5.35 10.67
C TRP A 326 2.12 -6.79 10.33
N TYR A 327 1.34 -7.75 10.80
CA TYR A 327 1.61 -9.17 10.53
C TYR A 327 1.43 -9.52 9.05
N SER A 328 0.43 -8.98 8.38
CA SER A 328 0.24 -9.16 6.94
C SER A 328 1.42 -8.58 6.15
N SER A 329 1.90 -7.41 6.56
CA SER A 329 3.04 -6.73 5.94
C SER A 329 4.37 -7.47 6.05
N LEU A 330 4.61 -8.17 7.16
CA LEU A 330 5.91 -8.82 7.42
C LEU A 330 5.90 -10.33 7.23
N SER A 331 4.75 -10.98 7.42
CA SER A 331 4.64 -12.44 7.39
C SER A 331 3.58 -12.97 6.42
N GLY A 332 2.80 -12.09 5.79
CA GLY A 332 1.70 -12.44 4.91
C GLY A 332 2.07 -12.48 3.43
N ASP A 333 1.04 -12.65 2.62
CA ASP A 333 1.12 -12.71 1.15
C ASP A 333 1.55 -11.39 0.52
N SER A 334 1.16 -10.25 1.09
CA SER A 334 1.59 -8.92 0.65
C SER A 334 3.10 -8.74 0.75
N SER A 335 3.73 -9.21 1.86
CA SER A 335 5.18 -9.11 2.03
C SER A 335 5.94 -9.96 1.01
N LEU A 336 5.57 -11.22 0.85
CA LEU A 336 6.27 -12.11 -0.09
C LEU A 336 6.08 -11.66 -1.55
N SER A 337 4.89 -11.15 -1.89
CA SER A 337 4.63 -10.58 -3.22
C SER A 337 5.45 -9.32 -3.49
N ALA A 338 5.57 -8.42 -2.52
CA ALA A 338 6.36 -7.20 -2.65
C ALA A 338 7.87 -7.53 -2.76
N ILE A 339 8.39 -8.46 -1.95
CA ILE A 339 9.78 -8.91 -2.01
C ILE A 339 10.08 -9.63 -3.33
N LEU A 340 9.14 -10.42 -3.87
CA LEU A 340 9.31 -10.99 -5.20
C LEU A 340 9.38 -9.89 -6.27
N ASN A 341 8.52 -8.87 -6.21
CA ASN A 341 8.58 -7.73 -7.14
C ASN A 341 9.92 -6.99 -7.04
N PHE A 342 10.43 -6.78 -5.83
CA PHE A 342 11.77 -6.20 -5.63
C PHE A 342 12.85 -7.02 -6.34
N ASN A 343 12.88 -8.34 -6.14
CA ASN A 343 13.87 -9.22 -6.76
C ASN A 343 13.71 -9.32 -8.28
N LEU A 344 12.49 -9.25 -8.81
CA LEU A 344 12.24 -9.19 -10.25
C LEU A 344 12.69 -7.86 -10.85
N LEU A 345 12.43 -6.74 -10.20
CA LEU A 345 12.90 -5.41 -10.62
C LEU A 345 14.43 -5.32 -10.59
N LYS A 346 15.06 -5.85 -9.53
CA LYS A 346 16.51 -5.91 -9.43
C LYS A 346 17.12 -6.67 -10.59
N GLU A 347 16.54 -7.81 -10.99
CA GLU A 347 16.98 -8.59 -12.15
C GLU A 347 16.71 -7.83 -13.46
N ALA A 348 15.52 -7.24 -13.60
CA ALA A 348 15.12 -6.53 -14.82
C ALA A 348 16.00 -5.30 -15.09
N VAL A 349 16.25 -4.51 -14.06
CA VAL A 349 17.04 -3.28 -14.16
C VAL A 349 18.53 -3.62 -14.32
N GLY A 350 19.04 -4.62 -13.60
CA GLY A 350 20.44 -5.06 -13.69
C GLY A 350 20.83 -5.68 -15.04
N LEU A 351 19.87 -6.27 -15.76
CA LEU A 351 20.08 -6.81 -17.11
C LEU A 351 19.88 -5.78 -18.22
N LEU A 352 19.35 -4.61 -17.90
CA LEU A 352 19.12 -3.56 -18.89
C LEU A 352 20.43 -2.78 -19.16
N PRO A 353 20.82 -2.56 -20.43
CA PRO A 353 21.93 -1.64 -20.74
C PRO A 353 21.71 -0.26 -20.13
N LYS A 354 22.79 0.50 -19.91
CA LYS A 354 22.69 1.82 -19.28
C LYS A 354 21.69 2.72 -20.01
N GLN A 355 20.79 3.30 -19.25
CA GLN A 355 19.73 4.16 -19.75
C GLN A 355 20.04 5.62 -19.46
N ARG A 356 19.71 6.50 -20.40
CA ARG A 356 19.76 7.94 -20.22
C ARG A 356 18.63 8.43 -19.32
N ALA A 357 17.43 7.86 -19.49
CA ALA A 357 16.27 8.20 -18.68
C ALA A 357 15.33 7.00 -18.47
N GLY A 358 14.64 7.01 -17.36
CA GLY A 358 13.52 6.14 -17.05
C GLY A 358 12.27 6.95 -16.73
N VAL A 359 11.10 6.43 -17.08
CA VAL A 359 9.80 7.04 -16.78
C VAL A 359 8.89 5.96 -16.20
N TYR A 360 8.26 6.22 -15.07
CA TYR A 360 7.31 5.29 -14.47
C TYR A 360 6.00 5.98 -14.12
N LEU A 361 4.92 5.19 -14.08
CA LEU A 361 3.64 5.68 -13.57
C LEU A 361 3.74 5.90 -12.06
N TYR A 362 3.54 7.13 -11.63
CA TYR A 362 3.62 7.52 -10.24
C TYR A 362 2.26 7.40 -9.57
N GLU A 363 2.12 6.38 -8.73
CA GLU A 363 0.90 6.07 -7.96
C GLU A 363 1.19 5.82 -6.48
N GLN A 364 2.44 5.97 -6.03
CA GLN A 364 2.89 5.66 -4.68
C GLN A 364 2.70 4.17 -4.30
N GLN A 365 3.01 3.28 -5.24
CA GLN A 365 2.97 1.85 -5.02
C GLN A 365 4.32 1.34 -4.49
N ALA A 366 4.29 0.22 -3.74
CA ALA A 366 5.51 -0.37 -3.19
C ALA A 366 6.59 -0.68 -4.24
N TRP A 367 6.21 -1.12 -5.44
CA TRP A 367 7.15 -1.46 -6.51
C TRP A 367 7.91 -0.23 -7.05
N GLU A 368 7.34 0.96 -6.95
CA GLU A 368 7.99 2.20 -7.41
C GLU A 368 9.24 2.51 -6.59
N LEU A 369 9.16 2.33 -5.26
CA LEU A 369 10.31 2.51 -4.36
C LEU A 369 11.40 1.47 -4.64
N ALA A 370 11.00 0.23 -4.92
CA ALA A 370 11.92 -0.81 -5.36
C ALA A 370 12.60 -0.45 -6.70
N LEU A 371 11.85 0.08 -7.67
CA LEU A 371 12.37 0.55 -8.95
C LEU A 371 13.37 1.69 -8.75
N ILE A 372 13.03 2.70 -7.95
CA ILE A 372 13.90 3.85 -7.67
C ILE A 372 15.22 3.38 -7.10
N HIS A 373 15.19 2.47 -6.10
CA HIS A 373 16.40 1.92 -5.52
C HIS A 373 17.23 1.14 -6.55
N CYS A 374 16.63 0.17 -7.25
CA CYS A 374 17.36 -0.64 -8.24
C CYS A 374 17.93 0.21 -9.38
N TRP A 375 17.19 1.23 -9.84
CA TRP A 375 17.62 2.15 -10.90
C TRP A 375 18.88 2.92 -10.51
N ARG A 376 18.92 3.41 -9.28
CA ARG A 376 20.07 4.15 -8.73
C ARG A 376 21.26 3.24 -8.44
N ASP A 377 21.02 2.06 -7.87
CA ASP A 377 22.04 1.07 -7.56
C ASP A 377 22.79 0.62 -8.82
N GLU A 378 22.07 0.46 -9.93
CA GLU A 378 22.66 0.17 -11.24
C GLU A 378 23.26 1.42 -11.92
N GLY A 379 23.12 2.62 -11.37
CA GLY A 379 23.66 3.86 -11.89
C GLY A 379 23.12 4.25 -13.27
N HIS A 380 21.83 4.01 -13.53
CA HIS A 380 21.13 4.56 -14.69
C HIS A 380 20.95 6.07 -14.55
N GLY A 381 20.56 6.75 -15.64
CA GLY A 381 20.36 8.20 -15.68
C GLY A 381 19.10 8.67 -14.95
N LEU A 382 18.52 9.77 -15.41
CA LEU A 382 17.35 10.40 -14.79
C LEU A 382 16.16 9.42 -14.70
N LEU A 383 15.49 9.38 -13.54
CA LEU A 383 14.23 8.64 -13.36
C LEU A 383 13.09 9.60 -13.03
N VAL A 384 12.02 9.58 -13.84
CA VAL A 384 10.88 10.50 -13.75
C VAL A 384 9.62 9.75 -13.37
N GLY A 385 9.01 10.12 -12.26
CA GLY A 385 7.67 9.67 -11.88
C GLY A 385 6.59 10.52 -12.59
N ALA A 386 5.87 9.91 -13.50
CA ALA A 386 4.81 10.59 -14.26
C ALA A 386 3.46 10.39 -13.57
N GLN A 387 2.93 11.44 -12.95
CA GLN A 387 1.63 11.41 -12.33
C GLN A 387 0.53 11.49 -13.39
N HIS A 388 -0.43 10.56 -13.33
CA HIS A 388 -1.55 10.49 -14.27
C HIS A 388 -2.93 10.62 -13.61
N THR A 389 -2.98 10.71 -12.28
CA THR A 389 -4.23 10.84 -11.50
C THR A 389 -4.22 12.12 -10.66
N SER A 390 -5.41 12.63 -10.34
CA SER A 390 -5.55 13.76 -9.43
C SER A 390 -5.09 13.40 -8.02
N LEU A 391 -4.37 14.31 -7.37
CA LEU A 391 -4.06 14.21 -5.95
C LEU A 391 -5.30 14.61 -5.13
N LEU A 392 -5.76 13.70 -4.31
CA LEU A 392 -6.80 13.97 -3.33
C LEU A 392 -6.14 14.21 -1.97
N ASP A 393 -6.58 15.22 -1.26
CA ASP A 393 -6.03 15.61 0.05
C ASP A 393 -6.05 14.49 1.08
N TRP A 394 -7.09 13.64 1.05
CA TRP A 394 -7.21 12.47 1.91
C TRP A 394 -6.61 11.18 1.31
N ASN A 395 -5.97 11.23 0.15
CA ASN A 395 -5.19 10.12 -0.33
C ASN A 395 -3.80 10.13 0.34
N LEU A 396 -3.74 9.59 1.56
CA LEU A 396 -2.60 9.72 2.46
C LEU A 396 -1.30 9.12 1.93
N ARG A 397 -1.38 8.20 0.98
CA ARG A 397 -0.18 7.64 0.33
C ARG A 397 0.70 8.69 -0.34
N ASN A 398 0.10 9.81 -0.77
CA ASN A 398 0.82 10.90 -1.44
C ASN A 398 1.52 11.86 -0.46
N PHE A 399 1.38 11.65 0.84
CA PHE A 399 1.92 12.54 1.86
C PHE A 399 2.86 11.78 2.80
N HIS A 400 3.92 12.45 3.23
CA HIS A 400 4.91 11.92 4.15
C HIS A 400 5.18 12.91 5.27
N ASP A 401 5.69 12.41 6.41
CA ASP A 401 6.24 13.30 7.41
C ASP A 401 7.47 14.01 6.82
N PRO A 402 7.65 15.33 7.03
CA PRO A 402 8.80 16.08 6.48
C PRO A 402 10.15 15.45 6.80
N ARG A 403 10.29 14.82 7.98
CA ARG A 403 11.50 14.12 8.40
C ARG A 403 11.89 12.95 7.51
N ASN A 404 10.96 12.38 6.75
CA ASN A 404 11.28 11.33 5.76
C ASN A 404 12.15 11.86 4.64
N TYR A 405 11.95 13.11 4.18
CA TYR A 405 12.72 13.70 3.09
C TYR A 405 14.16 14.04 3.47
N GLU A 406 14.43 14.24 4.77
CA GLU A 406 15.79 14.47 5.28
C GLU A 406 16.62 13.19 5.34
N ARG A 407 15.98 12.02 5.32
CA ARG A 407 16.62 10.71 5.50
C ARG A 407 16.73 9.88 4.26
N LEU A 408 15.79 10.04 3.40
CA LEU A 408 15.79 9.34 2.15
C LEU A 408 16.73 10.13 1.25
N ASP A 409 17.82 9.50 0.87
CA ASP A 409 18.58 9.91 -0.31
C ASP A 409 17.68 9.73 -1.55
N TYR A 410 16.48 10.33 -1.46
CA TYR A 410 15.52 10.46 -2.58
C TYR A 410 15.97 11.53 -3.56
N ASN A 411 17.09 12.19 -3.31
CA ASN A 411 17.71 13.17 -4.20
C ASN A 411 18.54 12.51 -5.28
#